data_cd3a9e56e5f5e3822920053700574000
#
_entry.id   cd3a9e56e5f5e3822920053700574000
#
_cell.length_a   1.000
_cell.length_b   1.000
_cell.length_c   1.000
_cell.angle_alpha   90.00
_cell.angle_beta   90.00
_cell.angle_gamma   90.00
#
_symmetry.space_group_name_H-M   'P 1'
#
loop_
_entity.id
_entity.type
_entity.pdbx_description
1 polymer ?
#
loop_
_entity_poly.entity_id
_entity_poly.type
_entity_poly.pdbx_seq_one_letter_code
_entity_poly.pdbx_strand_id
1 'polypeptide(L)'
;MRHRLLAPALPVSLVTGATGFIGSHVAQLLVERGDDVRATVRRGTDPASLNGAGIATVTADILDRRAVRRAMAGVERLFHVAGAMSFHLSRERLMTLNVEGTRIVLEEALRTGVERAVYTSSVAAIGPAPPGRTADETNVWDAGRYAIPYVDSKHDAEVVALRLIARGLPLVIVNPALVLGAGDPGRSSTTIVLRFLRRAIPAYVEGTLNIVGVDDVARGHLLADERGAPGERYILGNRNFTTDRLFADLQRLSGVERPPVKLRLPVALALAEASKRAGAHGMPTPAEVRASSLNWAFRNTKAKRELGWRTSPHEDCLEETIAWYRERDASNISPPGARQPLALRLAAAAARRTGVLGK
;
A
#
# COMPACT_ATOMS: atom_id res chain seq x y z
N MET A 1 -52.11 10.26 -14.93
CA MET A 1 -50.72 10.02 -15.37
C MET A 1 -49.82 10.06 -14.17
N ARG A 2 -49.34 8.90 -13.68
CA ARG A 2 -48.37 8.83 -12.57
C ARG A 2 -46.99 9.06 -13.18
N HIS A 3 -46.37 10.21 -12.91
CA HIS A 3 -44.94 10.40 -13.18
C HIS A 3 -44.15 9.29 -12.45
N ARG A 4 -43.68 8.29 -13.18
CA ARG A 4 -42.60 7.45 -12.71
C ARG A 4 -41.38 8.38 -12.51
N LEU A 5 -41.09 8.72 -11.27
CA LEU A 5 -39.79 9.27 -10.92
C LEU A 5 -38.78 8.23 -11.36
N LEU A 6 -38.04 8.50 -12.45
CA LEU A 6 -36.88 7.71 -12.84
C LEU A 6 -35.94 7.75 -11.65
N ALA A 7 -35.53 6.58 -11.16
CA ALA A 7 -34.47 6.51 -10.17
C ALA A 7 -33.26 7.32 -10.71
N PRO A 8 -32.57 8.11 -9.88
CA PRO A 8 -31.41 8.85 -10.34
C PRO A 8 -30.44 7.85 -10.98
N ALA A 9 -29.87 8.23 -12.13
CA ALA A 9 -28.83 7.40 -12.77
C ALA A 9 -27.70 7.18 -11.76
N LEU A 10 -27.21 5.94 -11.70
CA LEU A 10 -26.09 5.61 -10.82
C LEU A 10 -24.83 6.34 -11.29
N PRO A 11 -23.98 6.84 -10.37
CA PRO A 11 -22.78 7.58 -10.76
C PRO A 11 -21.81 6.68 -11.51
N VAL A 12 -21.21 7.19 -12.59
CA VAL A 12 -20.14 6.49 -13.32
C VAL A 12 -18.83 6.70 -12.57
N SER A 13 -18.34 5.62 -11.94
CA SER A 13 -17.11 5.61 -11.15
C SER A 13 -15.95 4.97 -11.90
N LEU A 14 -14.87 5.74 -12.14
CA LEU A 14 -13.65 5.22 -12.77
C LEU A 14 -12.62 4.82 -11.70
N VAL A 15 -12.15 3.57 -11.79
CA VAL A 15 -11.07 3.06 -10.92
C VAL A 15 -9.82 2.82 -11.76
N THR A 16 -8.73 3.53 -11.49
CA THR A 16 -7.42 3.19 -12.02
C THR A 16 -6.71 2.21 -11.09
N GLY A 17 -6.00 1.23 -11.65
CA GLY A 17 -5.32 0.22 -10.82
C GLY A 17 -6.25 -0.84 -10.22
N ALA A 18 -7.44 -1.03 -10.79
CA ALA A 18 -8.44 -2.00 -10.33
C ALA A 18 -7.97 -3.47 -10.39
N THR A 19 -6.96 -3.80 -11.19
CA THR A 19 -6.33 -5.13 -11.20
C THR A 19 -5.28 -5.31 -10.11
N GLY A 20 -4.99 -4.29 -9.32
CA GLY A 20 -4.06 -4.33 -8.19
C GLY A 20 -4.77 -4.63 -6.86
N PHE A 21 -3.98 -4.77 -5.79
CA PHE A 21 -4.44 -5.18 -4.46
C PHE A 21 -5.57 -4.28 -3.93
N ILE A 22 -5.30 -3.00 -3.64
CA ILE A 22 -6.30 -2.08 -3.09
C ILE A 22 -7.41 -1.81 -4.13
N GLY A 23 -7.02 -1.62 -5.40
CA GLY A 23 -7.95 -1.21 -6.44
C GLY A 23 -9.03 -2.24 -6.76
N SER A 24 -8.76 -3.55 -6.63
CA SER A 24 -9.76 -4.60 -6.82
C SER A 24 -10.83 -4.57 -5.73
N HIS A 25 -10.44 -4.40 -4.47
CA HIS A 25 -11.37 -4.27 -3.34
C HIS A 25 -12.21 -2.98 -3.43
N VAL A 26 -11.59 -1.85 -3.83
CA VAL A 26 -12.33 -0.60 -4.07
C VAL A 26 -13.36 -0.77 -5.18
N ALA A 27 -12.97 -1.36 -6.32
CA ALA A 27 -13.87 -1.56 -7.45
C ALA A 27 -15.05 -2.47 -7.09
N GLN A 28 -14.81 -3.53 -6.32
CA GLN A 28 -15.86 -4.42 -5.84
C GLN A 28 -16.84 -3.70 -4.91
N LEU A 29 -16.35 -2.96 -3.92
CA LEU A 29 -17.23 -2.19 -3.01
C LEU A 29 -18.04 -1.11 -3.73
N LEU A 30 -17.51 -0.53 -4.81
CA LEU A 30 -18.28 0.42 -5.64
C LEU A 30 -19.44 -0.27 -6.37
N VAL A 31 -19.22 -1.47 -6.89
CA VAL A 31 -20.31 -2.28 -7.47
C VAL A 31 -21.35 -2.64 -6.41
N GLU A 32 -20.92 -3.05 -5.22
CA GLU A 32 -21.82 -3.36 -4.10
C GLU A 32 -22.63 -2.13 -3.64
N ARG A 33 -22.03 -0.93 -3.73
CA ARG A 33 -22.71 0.35 -3.49
C ARG A 33 -23.74 0.67 -4.57
N GLY A 34 -23.62 0.07 -5.75
CA GLY A 34 -24.52 0.26 -6.90
C GLY A 34 -23.99 1.21 -7.97
N ASP A 35 -22.73 1.61 -7.95
CA ASP A 35 -22.13 2.46 -8.98
C ASP A 35 -22.03 1.73 -10.34
N ASP A 36 -22.06 2.49 -11.44
CA ASP A 36 -21.62 2.02 -12.76
C ASP A 36 -20.09 2.09 -12.78
N VAL A 37 -19.41 0.94 -12.56
CA VAL A 37 -17.96 0.89 -12.35
C VAL A 37 -17.22 0.63 -13.66
N ARG A 38 -16.31 1.54 -13.98
CA ARG A 38 -15.36 1.43 -15.07
C ARG A 38 -13.94 1.27 -14.51
N ALA A 39 -13.19 0.27 -14.97
CA ALA A 39 -11.81 0.01 -14.56
C ALA A 39 -10.83 0.23 -15.71
N THR A 40 -9.73 0.95 -15.47
CA THR A 40 -8.63 0.98 -16.43
C THR A 40 -7.77 -0.27 -16.30
N VAL A 41 -7.49 -0.93 -17.43
CA VAL A 41 -6.64 -2.12 -17.52
C VAL A 41 -5.52 -1.84 -18.52
N ARG A 42 -4.27 -2.13 -18.17
CA ARG A 42 -3.15 -2.00 -19.10
C ARG A 42 -3.19 -3.12 -20.15
N ARG A 43 -2.74 -2.82 -21.36
CA ARG A 43 -2.60 -3.84 -22.40
C ARG A 43 -1.74 -5.00 -21.89
N GLY A 44 -2.20 -6.24 -22.08
CA GLY A 44 -1.51 -7.46 -21.64
C GLY A 44 -1.66 -7.79 -20.15
N THR A 45 -2.44 -7.01 -19.38
CA THR A 45 -2.82 -7.39 -18.02
C THR A 45 -4.09 -8.25 -18.07
N ASP A 46 -4.09 -9.40 -17.41
CA ASP A 46 -5.27 -10.25 -17.27
C ASP A 46 -6.29 -9.56 -16.32
N PRO A 47 -7.51 -9.24 -16.80
CA PRO A 47 -8.55 -8.67 -15.98
C PRO A 47 -9.35 -9.73 -15.19
N ALA A 48 -8.88 -10.96 -15.07
CA ALA A 48 -9.64 -12.07 -14.45
C ALA A 48 -10.21 -11.73 -13.07
N SER A 49 -9.51 -10.93 -12.28
CA SER A 49 -9.99 -10.45 -10.97
C SER A 49 -11.20 -9.52 -11.04
N LEU A 50 -11.53 -8.99 -12.21
CA LEU A 50 -12.65 -8.08 -12.46
C LEU A 50 -13.82 -8.78 -13.19
N ASN A 51 -13.58 -9.99 -13.70
CA ASN A 51 -14.56 -10.74 -14.48
C ASN A 51 -15.73 -11.20 -13.62
N GLY A 52 -16.95 -11.02 -14.11
CA GLY A 52 -18.17 -11.43 -13.40
C GLY A 52 -18.63 -10.49 -12.28
N ALA A 53 -17.84 -9.44 -11.97
CA ALA A 53 -18.19 -8.47 -10.92
C ALA A 53 -19.04 -7.28 -11.44
N GLY A 54 -19.50 -7.29 -12.69
CA GLY A 54 -20.26 -6.14 -13.26
C GLY A 54 -19.42 -4.90 -13.55
N ILE A 55 -18.07 -5.07 -13.66
CA ILE A 55 -17.13 -3.98 -13.88
C ILE A 55 -16.81 -3.85 -15.37
N ALA A 56 -17.07 -2.72 -15.98
CA ALA A 56 -16.68 -2.42 -17.34
C ALA A 56 -15.16 -2.12 -17.42
N THR A 57 -14.46 -2.73 -18.37
CA THR A 57 -13.01 -2.51 -18.53
C THR A 57 -12.69 -1.62 -19.72
N VAL A 58 -11.73 -0.70 -19.54
CA VAL A 58 -11.18 0.15 -20.60
C VAL A 58 -9.67 0.02 -20.63
N THR A 59 -9.11 -0.30 -21.80
CA THR A 59 -7.66 -0.38 -21.97
C THR A 59 -7.05 1.03 -21.91
N ALA A 60 -6.32 1.31 -20.83
CA ALA A 60 -5.61 2.57 -20.63
C ALA A 60 -4.38 2.37 -19.73
N ASP A 61 -3.23 2.88 -20.17
CA ASP A 61 -2.07 3.12 -19.30
C ASP A 61 -2.16 4.54 -18.74
N ILE A 62 -1.89 4.71 -17.44
CA ILE A 62 -1.92 6.04 -16.79
C ILE A 62 -0.88 7.02 -17.35
N LEU A 63 0.12 6.52 -18.06
CA LEU A 63 1.12 7.31 -18.79
C LEU A 63 0.65 7.74 -20.19
N ASP A 64 -0.40 7.13 -20.73
CA ASP A 64 -1.00 7.53 -22.00
C ASP A 64 -2.16 8.51 -21.77
N ARG A 65 -1.86 9.80 -21.85
CA ARG A 65 -2.84 10.88 -21.67
C ARG A 65 -4.09 10.73 -22.55
N ARG A 66 -3.92 10.27 -23.81
CA ARG A 66 -5.06 10.09 -24.71
C ARG A 66 -5.96 8.94 -24.27
N ALA A 67 -5.36 7.83 -23.81
CA ALA A 67 -6.11 6.70 -23.27
C ALA A 67 -6.83 7.06 -21.99
N VAL A 68 -6.16 7.77 -21.05
CA VAL A 68 -6.76 8.28 -19.81
C VAL A 68 -7.93 9.21 -20.11
N ARG A 69 -7.78 10.13 -21.08
CA ARG A 69 -8.86 11.02 -21.50
C ARG A 69 -10.09 10.27 -22.01
N ARG A 70 -9.88 9.23 -22.83
CA ARG A 70 -10.99 8.38 -23.32
C ARG A 70 -11.67 7.63 -22.17
N ALA A 71 -10.89 7.10 -21.23
CA ALA A 71 -11.42 6.38 -20.08
C ALA A 71 -12.24 7.29 -19.16
N MET A 72 -11.87 8.60 -19.09
CA MET A 72 -12.52 9.61 -18.24
C MET A 72 -13.82 10.17 -18.83
N ALA A 73 -14.16 9.84 -20.07
CA ALA A 73 -15.37 10.38 -20.72
C ALA A 73 -16.65 9.94 -19.99
N GLY A 74 -17.47 10.90 -19.52
CA GLY A 74 -18.72 10.68 -18.78
C GLY A 74 -18.52 10.16 -17.34
N VAL A 75 -17.31 10.26 -16.79
CA VAL A 75 -17.02 9.86 -15.42
C VAL A 75 -17.40 11.00 -14.47
N GLU A 76 -18.15 10.68 -13.44
CA GLU A 76 -18.54 11.59 -12.36
C GLU A 76 -17.58 11.45 -11.17
N ARG A 77 -17.15 10.22 -10.86
CA ARG A 77 -16.28 9.91 -9.71
C ARG A 77 -15.01 9.21 -10.14
N LEU A 78 -13.87 9.67 -9.64
CA LEU A 78 -12.57 9.07 -9.91
C LEU A 78 -11.98 8.47 -8.65
N PHE A 79 -11.57 7.20 -8.71
CA PHE A 79 -10.72 6.54 -7.72
C PHE A 79 -9.36 6.26 -8.35
N HIS A 80 -8.39 7.13 -8.09
CA HIS A 80 -7.03 6.96 -8.61
C HIS A 80 -6.19 6.12 -7.65
N VAL A 81 -6.21 4.79 -7.86
CA VAL A 81 -5.52 3.80 -7.02
C VAL A 81 -4.22 3.31 -7.67
N ALA A 82 -4.08 3.51 -8.98
CA ALA A 82 -2.87 3.10 -9.71
C ALA A 82 -1.61 3.76 -9.16
N GLY A 83 -0.60 2.96 -8.90
CA GLY A 83 0.73 3.38 -8.46
C GLY A 83 1.65 2.18 -8.29
N ALA A 84 2.95 2.43 -8.16
CA ALA A 84 3.95 1.39 -7.93
C ALA A 84 4.49 1.48 -6.50
N MET A 85 4.46 0.35 -5.77
CA MET A 85 5.16 0.16 -4.51
C MET A 85 6.30 -0.84 -4.73
N SER A 86 7.54 -0.34 -4.69
CA SER A 86 8.71 -1.20 -4.89
C SER A 86 9.98 -0.55 -4.33
N PHE A 87 10.83 -1.36 -3.70
CA PHE A 87 12.19 -0.98 -3.32
C PHE A 87 13.25 -1.45 -4.32
N HIS A 88 12.82 -2.11 -5.42
CA HIS A 88 13.69 -2.68 -6.46
C HIS A 88 13.64 -1.90 -7.77
N LEU A 89 12.61 -1.08 -7.99
CA LEU A 89 12.53 -0.21 -9.16
C LEU A 89 13.50 0.97 -9.04
N SER A 90 14.01 1.44 -10.18
CA SER A 90 14.84 2.64 -10.20
C SER A 90 14.04 3.88 -9.78
N ARG A 91 14.76 4.93 -9.32
CA ARG A 91 14.14 6.21 -8.97
C ARG A 91 13.36 6.79 -10.15
N GLU A 92 13.94 6.78 -11.34
CA GLU A 92 13.32 7.32 -12.57
C GLU A 92 12.01 6.59 -12.88
N ARG A 93 11.99 5.25 -12.74
CA ARG A 93 10.79 4.47 -13.01
C ARG A 93 9.70 4.75 -11.99
N LEU A 94 10.05 4.89 -10.71
CA LEU A 94 9.09 5.25 -9.64
C LEU A 94 8.55 6.66 -9.85
N MET A 95 9.39 7.64 -10.20
CA MET A 95 8.94 9.00 -10.52
C MET A 95 8.01 9.02 -11.73
N THR A 96 8.35 8.30 -12.79
CA THR A 96 7.48 8.19 -13.98
C THR A 96 6.12 7.59 -13.61
N LEU A 97 6.08 6.46 -12.88
CA LEU A 97 4.83 5.78 -12.59
C LEU A 97 3.98 6.54 -11.56
N ASN A 98 4.60 6.98 -10.45
CA ASN A 98 3.85 7.56 -9.35
C ASN A 98 3.59 9.06 -9.54
N VAL A 99 4.57 9.83 -10.01
CA VAL A 99 4.42 11.29 -10.13
C VAL A 99 3.78 11.67 -11.45
N GLU A 100 4.38 11.23 -12.58
CA GLU A 100 3.88 11.59 -13.90
C GLU A 100 2.53 10.92 -14.19
N GLY A 101 2.36 9.64 -13.82
CA GLY A 101 1.08 8.95 -13.96
C GLY A 101 -0.03 9.63 -13.17
N THR A 102 0.22 10.00 -11.91
CA THR A 102 -0.74 10.75 -11.08
C THR A 102 -1.04 12.12 -11.70
N ARG A 103 -0.02 12.85 -12.19
CA ARG A 103 -0.22 14.13 -12.85
C ARG A 103 -1.15 14.02 -14.04
N ILE A 104 -0.92 13.05 -14.93
CA ILE A 104 -1.74 12.84 -16.13
C ILE A 104 -3.20 12.55 -15.74
N VAL A 105 -3.42 11.60 -14.83
CA VAL A 105 -4.78 11.20 -14.42
C VAL A 105 -5.54 12.35 -13.77
N LEU A 106 -4.92 13.06 -12.82
CA LEU A 106 -5.60 14.14 -12.10
C LEU A 106 -5.77 15.41 -12.96
N GLU A 107 -4.87 15.71 -13.90
CA GLU A 107 -5.07 16.78 -14.87
C GLU A 107 -6.25 16.51 -15.81
N GLU A 108 -6.39 15.25 -16.28
CA GLU A 108 -7.54 14.88 -17.10
C GLU A 108 -8.85 14.89 -16.28
N ALA A 109 -8.82 14.50 -15.00
CA ALA A 109 -9.95 14.61 -14.10
C ALA A 109 -10.40 16.07 -13.92
N LEU A 110 -9.47 16.97 -13.69
CA LEU A 110 -9.76 18.42 -13.60
C LEU A 110 -10.35 18.94 -14.92
N ARG A 111 -9.77 18.54 -16.07
CA ARG A 111 -10.21 18.97 -17.39
C ARG A 111 -11.62 18.49 -17.75
N THR A 112 -11.97 17.27 -17.36
CA THR A 112 -13.28 16.68 -17.64
C THR A 112 -14.36 17.09 -16.64
N GLY A 113 -13.97 17.73 -15.54
CA GLY A 113 -14.90 18.25 -14.54
C GLY A 113 -15.53 17.13 -13.70
N VAL A 114 -14.76 16.12 -13.28
CA VAL A 114 -15.28 15.09 -12.36
C VAL A 114 -15.81 15.76 -11.10
N GLU A 115 -16.95 15.27 -10.61
CA GLU A 115 -17.62 15.84 -9.44
C GLU A 115 -16.87 15.53 -8.15
N ARG A 116 -16.14 14.41 -8.14
CA ARG A 116 -15.41 13.91 -6.99
C ARG A 116 -14.22 13.06 -7.43
N ALA A 117 -13.09 13.20 -6.73
CA ALA A 117 -11.93 12.33 -6.91
C ALA A 117 -11.37 11.89 -5.56
N VAL A 118 -10.94 10.63 -5.47
CA VAL A 118 -10.18 10.06 -4.35
C VAL A 118 -8.84 9.57 -4.88
N TYR A 119 -7.74 10.06 -4.29
CA TYR A 119 -6.38 9.65 -4.65
C TYR A 119 -5.75 8.78 -3.56
N THR A 120 -5.28 7.60 -3.95
CA THR A 120 -4.53 6.70 -3.09
C THR A 120 -3.06 7.11 -3.01
N SER A 121 -2.74 7.93 -2.04
CA SER A 121 -1.36 8.25 -1.68
C SER A 121 -0.76 7.14 -0.78
N SER A 122 -0.04 7.48 0.26
CA SER A 122 0.54 6.56 1.25
C SER A 122 0.99 7.35 2.47
N VAL A 123 1.10 6.70 3.63
CA VAL A 123 1.83 7.29 4.78
C VAL A 123 3.29 7.62 4.44
N ALA A 124 3.85 7.02 3.38
CA ALA A 124 5.17 7.39 2.86
C ALA A 124 5.25 8.86 2.44
N ALA A 125 4.16 9.45 1.92
CA ALA A 125 4.08 10.86 1.56
C ALA A 125 4.02 11.79 2.78
N ILE A 126 3.55 11.29 3.92
CA ILE A 126 3.54 12.00 5.21
C ILE A 126 4.93 11.97 5.86
N GLY A 127 5.68 10.89 5.63
CA GLY A 127 7.00 10.65 6.20
C GLY A 127 6.96 9.97 7.59
N PRO A 128 8.09 9.43 8.05
CA PRO A 128 8.17 8.74 9.33
C PRO A 128 7.96 9.71 10.50
N ALA A 129 7.38 9.19 11.57
CA ALA A 129 7.27 9.94 12.83
C ALA A 129 8.66 10.13 13.46
N PRO A 130 8.86 11.20 14.25
CA PRO A 130 10.05 11.31 15.07
C PRO A 130 10.21 10.10 16.01
N PRO A 131 11.43 9.77 16.45
CA PRO A 131 11.67 8.65 17.37
C PRO A 131 10.77 8.72 18.60
N GLY A 132 10.12 7.61 18.96
CA GLY A 132 9.23 7.49 20.11
C GLY A 132 7.92 8.29 20.02
N ARG A 133 7.62 8.91 18.86
CA ARG A 133 6.39 9.67 18.63
C ARG A 133 5.51 8.98 17.59
N THR A 134 4.29 9.47 17.46
CA THR A 134 3.31 9.03 16.44
C THR A 134 2.97 10.24 15.59
N ALA A 135 3.05 10.09 14.25
CA ALA A 135 2.69 11.12 13.29
C ALA A 135 1.18 11.11 12.97
N ASP A 136 0.71 12.23 12.47
CA ASP A 136 -0.61 12.40 11.88
C ASP A 136 -0.51 13.20 10.58
N GLU A 137 -1.63 13.64 10.04
CA GLU A 137 -1.72 14.37 8.77
C GLU A 137 -0.98 15.73 8.79
N THR A 138 -0.62 16.25 9.96
CA THR A 138 0.11 17.53 10.10
C THR A 138 1.64 17.34 10.14
N ASN A 139 2.13 16.09 10.08
CA ASN A 139 3.56 15.80 10.12
C ASN A 139 4.31 16.55 9.00
N VAL A 140 5.42 17.19 9.37
CA VAL A 140 6.30 17.87 8.40
C VAL A 140 7.20 16.85 7.73
N TRP A 141 7.10 16.76 6.42
CA TRP A 141 7.87 15.81 5.65
C TRP A 141 9.35 16.20 5.60
N ASP A 142 10.22 15.34 6.08
CA ASP A 142 11.68 15.47 6.04
C ASP A 142 12.37 14.19 5.53
N ALA A 143 11.58 13.26 4.98
CA ALA A 143 12.05 11.92 4.64
C ALA A 143 13.03 11.88 3.45
N GLY A 144 13.17 12.96 2.67
CA GLY A 144 14.14 13.06 1.57
C GLY A 144 15.59 12.77 1.99
N ARG A 145 15.94 13.07 3.25
CA ARG A 145 17.26 12.77 3.82
C ARG A 145 17.60 11.27 3.87
N TYR A 146 16.61 10.39 3.83
CA TYR A 146 16.84 8.93 3.85
C TYR A 146 17.10 8.35 2.47
N ALA A 147 16.90 9.11 1.40
CA ALA A 147 17.13 8.71 0.01
C ALA A 147 16.45 7.37 -0.32
N ILE A 148 15.15 7.27 -0.07
CA ILE A 148 14.32 6.10 -0.35
C ILE A 148 13.42 6.43 -1.56
N PRO A 149 13.74 5.95 -2.78
CA PRO A 149 13.07 6.40 -4.02
C PRO A 149 11.55 6.24 -4.00
N TYR A 150 11.03 5.18 -3.39
CA TYR A 150 9.59 4.98 -3.25
C TYR A 150 8.95 6.08 -2.38
N VAL A 151 9.55 6.40 -1.23
CA VAL A 151 9.07 7.42 -0.29
C VAL A 151 9.04 8.79 -0.96
N ASP A 152 10.15 9.15 -1.64
CA ASP A 152 10.26 10.39 -2.41
C ASP A 152 9.17 10.46 -3.49
N SER A 153 8.96 9.38 -4.25
CA SER A 153 7.99 9.36 -5.35
C SER A 153 6.53 9.52 -4.87
N LYS A 154 6.19 8.99 -3.68
CA LYS A 154 4.85 9.17 -3.11
C LYS A 154 4.64 10.58 -2.58
N HIS A 155 5.68 11.19 -2.00
CA HIS A 155 5.63 12.58 -1.59
C HIS A 155 5.46 13.53 -2.79
N ASP A 156 6.29 13.38 -3.81
CA ASP A 156 6.23 14.23 -5.00
C ASP A 156 4.91 14.09 -5.76
N ALA A 157 4.34 12.87 -5.79
CA ALA A 157 3.01 12.63 -6.37
C ALA A 157 1.90 13.32 -5.55
N GLU A 158 2.00 13.33 -4.22
CA GLU A 158 1.03 14.03 -3.38
C GLU A 158 1.17 15.56 -3.53
N VAL A 159 2.38 16.09 -3.72
CA VAL A 159 2.60 17.51 -4.05
C VAL A 159 1.92 17.88 -5.38
N VAL A 160 1.96 16.99 -6.38
CA VAL A 160 1.21 17.21 -7.64
C VAL A 160 -0.29 17.23 -7.37
N ALA A 161 -0.82 16.32 -6.57
CA ALA A 161 -2.23 16.28 -6.20
C ALA A 161 -2.67 17.57 -5.50
N LEU A 162 -1.89 18.06 -4.52
CA LEU A 162 -2.15 19.31 -3.80
C LEU A 162 -2.18 20.53 -4.74
N ARG A 163 -1.30 20.57 -5.75
CA ARG A 163 -1.32 21.64 -6.77
C ARG A 163 -2.58 21.63 -7.62
N LEU A 164 -3.14 20.45 -7.91
CA LEU A 164 -4.37 20.33 -8.68
C LEU A 164 -5.61 20.62 -7.82
N ILE A 165 -5.59 20.31 -6.52
CA ILE A 165 -6.57 20.78 -5.54
C ILE A 165 -6.63 22.32 -5.55
N ALA A 166 -5.47 22.97 -5.48
CA ALA A 166 -5.39 24.44 -5.53
C ALA A 166 -5.91 25.04 -6.85
N ARG A 167 -6.00 24.24 -7.92
CA ARG A 167 -6.60 24.61 -9.22
C ARG A 167 -8.10 24.25 -9.31
N GLY A 168 -8.70 23.76 -8.24
CA GLY A 168 -10.14 23.50 -8.15
C GLY A 168 -10.54 22.03 -8.39
N LEU A 169 -9.59 21.06 -8.43
CA LEU A 169 -9.97 19.65 -8.47
C LEU A 169 -10.60 19.24 -7.13
N PRO A 170 -11.85 18.72 -7.09
CA PRO A 170 -12.50 18.27 -5.86
C PRO A 170 -11.95 16.91 -5.41
N LEU A 171 -10.67 16.90 -4.99
CA LEU A 171 -9.88 15.72 -4.66
C LEU A 171 -9.78 15.54 -3.15
N VAL A 172 -9.98 14.31 -2.69
CA VAL A 172 -9.66 13.85 -1.34
C VAL A 172 -8.48 12.88 -1.42
N ILE A 173 -7.52 13.01 -0.51
CA ILE A 173 -6.35 12.14 -0.46
C ILE A 173 -6.51 11.13 0.66
N VAL A 174 -6.25 9.87 0.39
CA VAL A 174 -6.12 8.84 1.43
C VAL A 174 -4.69 8.34 1.48
N ASN A 175 -4.17 8.17 2.70
CA ASN A 175 -2.81 7.75 2.99
C ASN A 175 -2.82 6.39 3.71
N PRO A 176 -2.95 5.26 2.98
CA PRO A 176 -2.87 3.95 3.59
C PRO A 176 -1.50 3.69 4.23
N ALA A 177 -1.51 2.99 5.37
CA ALA A 177 -0.31 2.43 6.00
C ALA A 177 0.12 1.13 5.28
N LEU A 178 0.80 0.20 5.97
CA LEU A 178 1.14 -1.11 5.40
C LEU A 178 -0.13 -1.96 5.28
N VAL A 179 -0.62 -2.14 4.07
CA VAL A 179 -1.88 -2.84 3.80
C VAL A 179 -1.64 -4.34 3.75
N LEU A 180 -2.42 -5.10 4.52
CA LEU A 180 -2.42 -6.56 4.55
C LEU A 180 -3.83 -7.09 4.28
N GLY A 181 -3.94 -8.36 3.90
CA GLY A 181 -5.19 -9.03 3.56
C GLY A 181 -5.02 -10.01 2.41
N ALA A 182 -6.11 -10.60 1.97
CA ALA A 182 -6.15 -11.46 0.80
C ALA A 182 -6.14 -10.68 -0.51
N GLY A 183 -5.75 -11.28 -1.62
CA GLY A 183 -5.94 -10.71 -2.97
C GLY A 183 -4.84 -9.75 -3.43
N ASP A 184 -3.59 -9.88 -2.98
CA ASP A 184 -2.43 -9.12 -3.51
C ASP A 184 -1.71 -9.88 -4.65
N PRO A 185 -2.17 -9.78 -5.91
CA PRO A 185 -1.59 -10.53 -7.01
C PRO A 185 -0.17 -10.06 -7.34
N GLY A 186 0.13 -8.80 -7.07
CA GLY A 186 1.43 -8.17 -7.30
C GLY A 186 2.47 -8.47 -6.20
N ARG A 187 2.06 -9.13 -5.11
CA ARG A 187 2.91 -9.37 -3.94
C ARG A 187 3.60 -8.07 -3.50
N SER A 188 2.82 -7.03 -3.31
CA SER A 188 3.30 -5.69 -2.93
C SER A 188 3.61 -5.62 -1.42
N SER A 189 2.72 -5.06 -0.63
CA SER A 189 2.89 -4.90 0.82
C SER A 189 2.80 -6.23 1.59
N THR A 190 2.06 -7.22 1.09
CA THR A 190 1.93 -8.55 1.71
C THR A 190 3.18 -9.42 1.57
N THR A 191 4.17 -8.99 0.75
CA THR A 191 5.46 -9.71 0.57
C THR A 191 6.18 -10.00 1.88
N ILE A 192 6.04 -9.14 2.89
CA ILE A 192 6.66 -9.37 4.21
C ILE A 192 6.11 -10.66 4.87
N VAL A 193 4.81 -10.90 4.76
CA VAL A 193 4.18 -12.12 5.28
C VAL A 193 4.60 -13.34 4.46
N LEU A 194 4.60 -13.24 3.13
CA LEU A 194 5.06 -14.32 2.26
C LEU A 194 6.52 -14.72 2.55
N ARG A 195 7.42 -13.74 2.66
CA ARG A 195 8.84 -14.00 3.00
C ARG A 195 8.99 -14.62 4.39
N PHE A 196 8.15 -14.20 5.34
CA PHE A 196 8.10 -14.82 6.66
C PHE A 196 7.66 -16.30 6.58
N LEU A 197 6.57 -16.60 5.90
CA LEU A 197 6.06 -17.96 5.72
C LEU A 197 7.04 -18.88 4.98
N ARG A 198 7.84 -18.33 4.08
CA ARG A 198 8.93 -19.03 3.37
C ARG A 198 10.22 -19.15 4.19
N ARG A 199 10.29 -18.57 5.38
CA ARG A 199 11.52 -18.43 6.18
C ARG A 199 12.66 -17.74 5.40
N ALA A 200 12.28 -16.85 4.49
CA ALA A 200 13.19 -16.10 3.62
C ALA A 200 13.63 -14.76 4.22
N ILE A 201 13.42 -14.56 5.53
CA ILE A 201 13.93 -13.41 6.29
C ILE A 201 14.99 -13.91 7.26
N PRO A 202 16.28 -13.92 6.87
CA PRO A 202 17.33 -14.44 7.74
C PRO A 202 17.63 -13.52 8.92
N ALA A 203 17.45 -12.22 8.70
CA ALA A 203 17.69 -11.18 9.68
C ALA A 203 16.80 -9.96 9.41
N TYR A 204 16.62 -9.12 10.43
CA TYR A 204 15.82 -7.89 10.34
C TYR A 204 16.46 -6.77 11.19
N VAL A 205 15.99 -5.56 10.99
CA VAL A 205 16.35 -4.38 11.79
C VAL A 205 15.17 -3.95 12.67
N GLU A 206 15.48 -3.29 13.77
CA GLU A 206 14.46 -2.65 14.60
C GLU A 206 13.82 -1.50 13.83
N GLY A 207 12.49 -1.42 13.91
CA GLY A 207 11.69 -0.35 13.33
C GLY A 207 10.26 -0.43 13.84
N THR A 208 9.47 0.55 13.46
CA THR A 208 8.03 0.57 13.73
C THR A 208 7.28 0.62 12.42
N LEU A 209 6.16 -0.06 12.33
CA LEU A 209 5.26 -0.03 11.19
C LEU A 209 3.81 0.06 11.67
N ASN A 210 2.95 0.63 10.87
CA ASN A 210 1.51 0.62 11.07
C ASN A 210 0.89 -0.31 10.04
N ILE A 211 0.05 -1.25 10.46
CA ILE A 211 -0.66 -2.17 9.56
C ILE A 211 -2.14 -1.86 9.54
N VAL A 212 -2.78 -2.20 8.41
CA VAL A 212 -4.22 -2.02 8.19
C VAL A 212 -4.74 -3.08 7.21
N GLY A 213 -5.98 -3.53 7.38
CA GLY A 213 -6.62 -4.47 6.47
C GLY A 213 -7.01 -3.82 5.15
N VAL A 214 -6.92 -4.56 4.04
CA VAL A 214 -7.26 -4.05 2.70
C VAL A 214 -8.73 -3.65 2.60
N ASP A 215 -9.63 -4.40 3.23
CA ASP A 215 -11.06 -4.08 3.25
C ASP A 215 -11.36 -2.81 4.03
N ASP A 216 -10.64 -2.58 5.14
CA ASP A 216 -10.73 -1.31 5.87
C ASP A 216 -10.26 -0.14 5.01
N VAL A 217 -9.18 -0.34 4.25
CA VAL A 217 -8.65 0.66 3.31
C VAL A 217 -9.66 0.92 2.20
N ALA A 218 -10.24 -0.11 1.60
CA ALA A 218 -11.24 0.04 0.56
C ALA A 218 -12.49 0.77 1.06
N ARG A 219 -13.01 0.41 2.25
CA ARG A 219 -14.09 1.18 2.92
C ARG A 219 -13.68 2.63 3.17
N GLY A 220 -12.43 2.87 3.54
CA GLY A 220 -11.89 4.21 3.72
C GLY A 220 -11.94 5.07 2.45
N HIS A 221 -11.73 4.46 1.27
CA HIS A 221 -11.86 5.16 -0.02
C HIS A 221 -13.31 5.58 -0.30
N LEU A 222 -14.29 4.70 -0.05
CA LEU A 222 -15.70 5.02 -0.24
C LEU A 222 -16.14 6.13 0.73
N LEU A 223 -15.75 6.03 1.99
CA LEU A 223 -16.04 7.07 2.98
C LEU A 223 -15.36 8.41 2.66
N ALA A 224 -14.16 8.39 2.10
CA ALA A 224 -13.47 9.59 1.61
C ALA A 224 -14.23 10.23 0.43
N ASP A 225 -14.78 9.42 -0.46
CA ASP A 225 -15.65 9.87 -1.54
C ASP A 225 -16.92 10.50 -0.99
N GLU A 226 -17.59 9.87 -0.03
CA GLU A 226 -18.89 10.30 0.51
C GLU A 226 -18.80 11.51 1.46
N ARG A 227 -17.80 11.54 2.32
CA ARG A 227 -17.72 12.43 3.50
C ARG A 227 -16.45 13.25 3.60
N GLY A 228 -15.38 12.85 2.87
CA GLY A 228 -14.10 13.54 2.95
C GLY A 228 -14.21 14.98 2.43
N ALA A 229 -13.61 15.95 3.10
CA ALA A 229 -13.56 17.31 2.60
C ALA A 229 -12.57 17.43 1.43
N PRO A 230 -12.95 18.05 0.28
CA PRO A 230 -12.01 18.31 -0.79
C PRO A 230 -10.79 19.11 -0.29
N GLY A 231 -9.61 18.69 -0.69
CA GLY A 231 -8.35 19.29 -0.24
C GLY A 231 -7.75 18.64 0.99
N GLU A 232 -8.50 17.80 1.69
CA GLU A 232 -8.03 17.12 2.90
C GLU A 232 -7.38 15.77 2.60
N ARG A 233 -6.50 15.36 3.53
CA ARG A 233 -5.88 14.03 3.51
C ARG A 233 -6.23 13.26 4.79
N TYR A 234 -6.34 11.93 4.67
CA TYR A 234 -6.77 11.04 5.74
C TYR A 234 -5.87 9.81 5.82
N ILE A 235 -5.23 9.60 6.97
CA ILE A 235 -4.44 8.40 7.24
C ILE A 235 -5.37 7.21 7.46
N LEU A 236 -5.22 6.19 6.62
CA LEU A 236 -5.88 4.91 6.76
C LEU A 236 -4.89 3.90 7.35
N GLY A 237 -4.71 3.95 8.66
CA GLY A 237 -3.84 3.06 9.43
C GLY A 237 -4.59 2.47 10.62
N ASN A 238 -4.17 1.31 11.13
CA ASN A 238 -4.85 0.67 12.26
C ASN A 238 -3.92 0.57 13.48
N ARG A 239 -3.03 -0.41 13.51
CA ARG A 239 -2.20 -0.73 14.66
C ARG A 239 -0.72 -0.44 14.41
N ASN A 240 -0.09 0.26 15.34
CA ASN A 240 1.37 0.44 15.34
C ASN A 240 2.05 -0.77 15.97
N PHE A 241 3.08 -1.29 15.31
CA PHE A 241 3.87 -2.44 15.72
C PHE A 241 5.35 -2.09 15.72
N THR A 242 6.11 -2.70 16.64
CA THR A 242 7.54 -2.92 16.40
C THR A 242 7.71 -4.12 15.46
N THR A 243 8.83 -4.19 14.75
CA THR A 243 9.15 -5.35 13.90
C THR A 243 9.15 -6.65 14.71
N ASP A 244 9.66 -6.61 15.96
CA ASP A 244 9.66 -7.75 16.89
C ASP A 244 8.24 -8.26 17.18
N ARG A 245 7.30 -7.34 17.43
CA ARG A 245 5.90 -7.70 17.72
C ARG A 245 5.21 -8.28 16.48
N LEU A 246 5.43 -7.70 15.29
CA LEU A 246 4.87 -8.26 14.07
C LEU A 246 5.31 -9.70 13.85
N PHE A 247 6.62 -9.99 13.99
CA PHE A 247 7.11 -11.35 13.81
C PHE A 247 6.66 -12.31 14.90
N ALA A 248 6.43 -11.84 16.12
CA ALA A 248 5.84 -12.65 17.18
C ALA A 248 4.37 -13.02 16.87
N ASP A 249 3.57 -12.08 16.37
CA ASP A 249 2.19 -12.33 15.97
C ASP A 249 2.13 -13.25 14.74
N LEU A 250 2.97 -13.05 13.73
CA LEU A 250 3.07 -13.94 12.58
C LEU A 250 3.47 -15.38 13.00
N GLN A 251 4.41 -15.53 13.95
CA GLN A 251 4.76 -16.86 14.50
C GLN A 251 3.56 -17.49 15.19
N ARG A 252 2.85 -16.75 16.06
CA ARG A 252 1.69 -17.25 16.78
C ARG A 252 0.57 -17.71 15.84
N LEU A 253 0.27 -16.91 14.82
CA LEU A 253 -0.83 -17.18 13.88
C LEU A 253 -0.48 -18.24 12.83
N SER A 254 0.76 -18.29 12.37
CA SER A 254 1.18 -19.21 11.31
C SER A 254 1.81 -20.51 11.83
N GLY A 255 2.32 -20.52 13.07
CA GLY A 255 3.12 -21.60 13.59
C GLY A 255 4.54 -21.70 13.02
N VAL A 256 4.96 -20.76 12.15
CA VAL A 256 6.31 -20.70 11.57
C VAL A 256 7.24 -19.92 12.50
N GLU A 257 8.42 -20.45 12.79
CA GLU A 257 9.38 -19.79 13.68
C GLU A 257 9.86 -18.46 13.12
N ARG A 258 9.86 -17.40 13.95
CA ARG A 258 10.29 -16.05 13.56
C ARG A 258 11.78 -15.97 13.22
N PRO A 259 12.22 -14.93 12.47
CA PRO A 259 13.62 -14.70 12.18
C PRO A 259 14.45 -14.60 13.47
N PRO A 260 15.59 -15.32 13.60
CA PRO A 260 16.34 -15.40 14.85
C PRO A 260 17.35 -14.27 15.06
N VAL A 261 17.63 -13.46 14.03
CA VAL A 261 18.71 -12.47 14.03
C VAL A 261 18.15 -11.07 13.87
N LYS A 262 18.32 -10.23 14.90
CA LYS A 262 18.10 -8.78 14.81
C LYS A 262 19.44 -8.08 14.66
N LEU A 263 19.64 -7.35 13.56
CA LEU A 263 20.89 -6.68 13.22
C LEU A 263 20.84 -5.20 13.62
N ARG A 264 21.98 -4.66 14.00
CA ARG A 264 22.16 -3.21 14.10
C ARG A 264 22.13 -2.60 12.70
N LEU A 265 21.49 -1.43 12.55
CA LEU A 265 21.30 -0.78 11.26
C LEU A 265 22.58 -0.65 10.42
N PRO A 266 23.74 -0.21 10.94
CA PRO A 266 24.95 -0.10 10.14
C PRO A 266 25.41 -1.43 9.54
N VAL A 267 25.28 -2.53 10.30
CA VAL A 267 25.63 -3.88 9.83
C VAL A 267 24.68 -4.34 8.73
N ALA A 268 23.37 -4.13 8.93
CA ALA A 268 22.35 -4.49 7.93
C ALA A 268 22.56 -3.72 6.62
N LEU A 269 22.88 -2.41 6.69
CA LEU A 269 23.18 -1.59 5.51
C LEU A 269 24.43 -2.06 4.78
N ALA A 270 25.52 -2.37 5.51
CA ALA A 270 26.75 -2.88 4.90
C ALA A 270 26.52 -4.22 4.16
N LEU A 271 25.73 -5.11 4.75
CA LEU A 271 25.34 -6.38 4.10
C LEU A 271 24.45 -6.15 2.87
N ALA A 272 23.49 -5.25 2.94
CA ALA A 272 22.63 -4.92 1.81
C ALA A 272 23.43 -4.29 0.65
N GLU A 273 24.37 -3.39 0.94
CA GLU A 273 25.25 -2.81 -0.09
C GLU A 273 26.18 -3.86 -0.71
N ALA A 274 26.76 -4.76 0.09
CA ALA A 274 27.60 -5.86 -0.40
C ALA A 274 26.79 -6.80 -1.30
N SER A 275 25.58 -7.19 -0.87
CA SER A 275 24.67 -8.05 -1.65
C SER A 275 24.27 -7.40 -2.97
N LYS A 276 23.97 -6.10 -2.97
CA LYS A 276 23.65 -5.34 -4.18
C LYS A 276 24.82 -5.33 -5.17
N ARG A 277 26.05 -5.09 -4.70
CA ARG A 277 27.27 -5.10 -5.54
C ARG A 277 27.56 -6.49 -6.12
N ALA A 278 27.27 -7.54 -5.35
CA ALA A 278 27.44 -8.93 -5.78
C ALA A 278 26.30 -9.41 -6.72
N GLY A 279 25.30 -8.60 -7.01
CA GLY A 279 24.15 -8.99 -7.82
C GLY A 279 23.27 -10.07 -7.17
N ALA A 280 23.29 -10.19 -5.83
CA ALA A 280 22.55 -11.21 -5.12
C ALA A 280 21.04 -10.94 -5.18
N HIS A 281 20.30 -11.83 -5.84
CA HIS A 281 18.84 -11.72 -5.94
C HIS A 281 18.14 -12.16 -4.64
N GLY A 282 16.98 -11.53 -4.35
CA GLY A 282 16.15 -11.90 -3.20
C GLY A 282 16.60 -11.30 -1.85
N MET A 283 17.73 -10.61 -1.81
CA MET A 283 18.18 -9.88 -0.62
C MET A 283 17.53 -8.49 -0.54
N PRO A 284 17.30 -7.95 0.69
CA PRO A 284 16.79 -6.58 0.84
C PRO A 284 17.74 -5.56 0.22
N THR A 285 17.18 -4.55 -0.44
CA THR A 285 17.97 -3.41 -0.93
C THR A 285 18.35 -2.49 0.23
N PRO A 286 19.40 -1.64 0.10
CA PRO A 286 19.72 -0.63 1.09
C PRO A 286 18.55 0.33 1.39
N ALA A 287 17.73 0.64 0.39
CA ALA A 287 16.53 1.45 0.56
C ALA A 287 15.46 0.73 1.40
N GLU A 288 15.25 -0.57 1.19
CA GLU A 288 14.35 -1.39 1.99
C GLU A 288 14.82 -1.49 3.45
N VAL A 289 16.12 -1.68 3.69
CA VAL A 289 16.69 -1.72 5.04
C VAL A 289 16.52 -0.37 5.75
N ARG A 290 16.78 0.76 5.06
CA ARG A 290 16.53 2.09 5.62
C ARG A 290 15.05 2.26 5.95
N ALA A 291 14.14 1.96 5.02
CA ALA A 291 12.71 2.06 5.25
C ALA A 291 12.26 1.22 6.46
N SER A 292 12.75 -0.02 6.58
CA SER A 292 12.41 -0.92 7.69
C SER A 292 12.91 -0.45 9.05
N SER A 293 13.91 0.43 9.11
CA SER A 293 14.48 0.95 10.36
C SER A 293 13.83 2.24 10.87
N LEU A 294 12.89 2.81 10.11
CA LEU A 294 12.24 4.07 10.46
C LEU A 294 11.02 3.84 11.35
N ASN A 295 10.54 4.95 11.95
CA ASN A 295 9.36 4.95 12.80
C ASN A 295 8.10 5.27 11.99
N TRP A 296 7.43 4.26 11.44
CA TRP A 296 6.17 4.40 10.71
C TRP A 296 4.96 4.25 11.63
N ALA A 297 4.96 4.96 12.76
CA ALA A 297 3.84 5.00 13.70
C ALA A 297 2.90 6.16 13.37
N PHE A 298 1.62 5.87 13.16
CA PHE A 298 0.63 6.86 12.74
C PHE A 298 -0.63 6.82 13.60
N ARG A 299 -1.33 7.98 13.68
CA ARG A 299 -2.68 8.11 14.22
C ARG A 299 -3.69 8.18 13.09
N ASN A 300 -4.85 7.58 13.32
CA ASN A 300 -5.99 7.58 12.39
C ASN A 300 -7.18 8.39 12.93
N THR A 301 -6.93 9.27 13.90
CA THR A 301 -7.98 10.00 14.64
C THR A 301 -8.83 10.86 13.73
N LYS A 302 -8.22 11.50 12.71
CA LYS A 302 -8.93 12.35 11.73
C LYS A 302 -9.90 11.53 10.89
N ALA A 303 -9.44 10.41 10.31
CA ALA A 303 -10.30 9.52 9.52
C ALA A 303 -11.49 8.99 10.35
N LYS A 304 -11.25 8.61 11.61
CA LYS A 304 -12.33 8.17 12.53
C LYS A 304 -13.34 9.28 12.80
N ARG A 305 -12.88 10.49 13.08
CA ARG A 305 -13.74 11.61 13.45
C ARG A 305 -14.55 12.13 12.26
N GLU A 306 -13.90 12.34 11.11
CA GLU A 306 -14.48 13.07 10.00
C GLU A 306 -15.15 12.16 8.98
N LEU A 307 -14.61 10.96 8.75
CA LEU A 307 -15.20 9.99 7.85
C LEU A 307 -16.13 8.99 8.56
N GLY A 308 -16.07 8.88 9.89
CA GLY A 308 -16.72 7.80 10.62
C GLY A 308 -16.06 6.44 10.36
N TRP A 309 -14.80 6.43 9.86
CA TRP A 309 -14.07 5.24 9.50
C TRP A 309 -13.77 4.35 10.70
N ARG A 310 -13.95 3.05 10.53
CA ARG A 310 -13.68 2.04 11.57
C ARG A 310 -12.76 0.96 11.01
N THR A 311 -11.95 0.39 11.90
CA THR A 311 -11.03 -0.68 11.56
C THR A 311 -11.47 -1.99 12.19
N SER A 312 -11.28 -3.08 11.46
CA SER A 312 -11.38 -4.45 11.97
C SER A 312 -10.24 -4.74 12.98
N PRO A 313 -10.33 -5.80 13.80
CA PRO A 313 -9.21 -6.26 14.60
C PRO A 313 -7.98 -6.46 13.71
N HIS A 314 -6.81 -6.03 14.19
CA HIS A 314 -5.59 -6.09 13.36
C HIS A 314 -5.10 -7.52 13.08
N GLU A 315 -5.54 -8.47 13.88
CA GLU A 315 -5.20 -9.89 13.72
C GLU A 315 -5.89 -10.48 12.49
N ASP A 316 -7.12 -10.03 12.17
CA ASP A 316 -7.89 -10.53 11.03
C ASP A 316 -7.11 -10.36 9.72
N CYS A 317 -6.54 -9.19 9.45
CA CYS A 317 -5.78 -8.99 8.22
C CYS A 317 -4.48 -9.81 8.15
N LEU A 318 -3.88 -10.14 9.29
CA LEU A 318 -2.73 -11.06 9.35
C LEU A 318 -3.16 -12.50 9.03
N GLU A 319 -4.26 -12.95 9.64
CA GLU A 319 -4.83 -14.29 9.42
C GLU A 319 -5.28 -14.48 7.99
N GLU A 320 -6.01 -13.51 7.43
CA GLU A 320 -6.43 -13.49 6.01
C GLU A 320 -5.23 -13.57 5.05
N THR A 321 -4.19 -12.77 5.31
CA THR A 321 -2.98 -12.81 4.49
C THR A 321 -2.29 -14.17 4.55
N ILE A 322 -2.18 -14.77 5.76
CA ILE A 322 -1.59 -16.09 5.95
C ILE A 322 -2.43 -17.16 5.25
N ALA A 323 -3.76 -17.12 5.41
CA ALA A 323 -4.69 -18.08 4.79
C ALA A 323 -4.61 -18.00 3.26
N TRP A 324 -4.64 -16.80 2.70
CA TRP A 324 -4.54 -16.57 1.26
C TRP A 324 -3.24 -17.11 0.66
N TYR A 325 -2.09 -16.93 1.33
CA TYR A 325 -0.84 -17.51 0.85
C TYR A 325 -0.79 -19.02 1.03
N ARG A 326 -1.39 -19.58 2.08
CA ARG A 326 -1.49 -21.03 2.27
C ARG A 326 -2.29 -21.71 1.16
N GLU A 327 -3.36 -21.09 0.70
CA GLU A 327 -4.16 -21.60 -0.40
C GLU A 327 -3.40 -21.46 -1.74
N ARG A 328 -2.82 -20.31 -2.01
CA ARG A 328 -2.26 -19.97 -3.32
C ARG A 328 -0.83 -20.46 -3.55
N ASP A 329 -0.01 -20.52 -2.52
CA ASP A 329 1.44 -20.81 -2.57
C ASP A 329 1.82 -22.02 -1.69
N ALA A 330 0.91 -22.94 -1.46
CA ALA A 330 1.05 -24.05 -0.52
C ALA A 330 2.38 -24.83 -0.66
N SER A 331 2.83 -25.07 -1.89
CA SER A 331 4.07 -25.80 -2.19
C SER A 331 5.36 -25.00 -1.84
N ASN A 332 5.26 -23.70 -1.66
CA ASN A 332 6.42 -22.78 -1.50
C ASN A 332 6.50 -22.14 -0.12
N ILE A 333 5.58 -22.46 0.79
CA ILE A 333 5.57 -21.93 2.16
C ILE A 333 5.82 -23.03 3.18
N SER A 334 6.34 -22.65 4.34
CA SER A 334 6.65 -23.59 5.40
C SER A 334 5.39 -24.02 6.16
N PRO A 335 5.27 -25.32 6.53
CA PRO A 335 4.15 -25.81 7.34
C PRO A 335 4.22 -25.24 8.78
N PRO A 336 3.11 -25.27 9.53
CA PRO A 336 3.12 -24.99 10.96
C PRO A 336 4.14 -25.90 11.69
N GLY A 337 4.84 -25.35 12.69
CA GLY A 337 5.91 -26.03 13.41
C GLY A 337 7.29 -25.96 12.73
N ALA A 338 7.37 -25.38 11.53
CA ALA A 338 8.65 -25.24 10.83
C ALA A 338 9.61 -24.31 11.59
N ARG A 339 10.83 -24.84 11.86
CA ARG A 339 11.90 -24.13 12.55
C ARG A 339 12.87 -23.50 11.55
N GLN A 340 13.53 -22.43 11.95
CA GLN A 340 14.60 -21.81 11.16
C GLN A 340 15.76 -22.80 10.91
N PRO A 341 16.49 -22.66 9.79
CA PRO A 341 17.66 -23.52 9.50
C PRO A 341 18.64 -23.54 10.66
N LEU A 342 19.17 -24.73 10.99
CA LEU A 342 20.06 -24.92 12.13
C LEU A 342 21.28 -23.98 12.06
N ALA A 343 21.88 -23.84 10.88
CA ALA A 343 23.02 -22.95 10.66
C ALA A 343 22.69 -21.49 11.04
N LEU A 344 21.49 -21.01 10.69
CA LEU A 344 21.04 -19.66 11.03
C LEU A 344 20.80 -19.50 12.53
N ARG A 345 20.24 -20.51 13.18
CA ARG A 345 20.03 -20.52 14.64
C ARG A 345 21.35 -20.52 15.41
N LEU A 346 22.35 -21.31 14.95
CA LEU A 346 23.69 -21.32 15.52
C LEU A 346 24.42 -20.00 15.31
N ALA A 347 24.34 -19.42 14.10
CA ALA A 347 24.87 -18.08 13.80
C ALA A 347 24.26 -17.01 14.71
N ALA A 348 22.95 -17.05 14.93
CA ALA A 348 22.25 -16.15 15.85
C ALA A 348 22.74 -16.32 17.30
N ALA A 349 22.93 -17.56 17.76
CA ALA A 349 23.43 -17.83 19.11
C ALA A 349 24.86 -17.33 19.30
N ALA A 350 25.74 -17.52 18.30
CA ALA A 350 27.10 -17.00 18.31
C ALA A 350 27.15 -15.47 18.31
N ALA A 351 26.35 -14.84 17.43
CA ALA A 351 26.28 -13.38 17.30
C ALA A 351 25.74 -12.66 18.55
N ARG A 352 24.85 -13.32 19.32
CA ARG A 352 24.42 -12.80 20.65
C ARG A 352 25.56 -12.71 21.65
N ARG A 353 26.54 -13.65 21.58
CA ARG A 353 27.72 -13.65 22.47
C ARG A 353 28.73 -12.56 22.12
N THR A 354 28.76 -12.12 20.87
CA THR A 354 29.76 -11.13 20.38
C THR A 354 29.25 -9.69 20.41
N GLY A 355 28.01 -9.44 20.85
CA GLY A 355 27.40 -8.08 20.91
C GLY A 355 27.15 -7.42 19.55
N VAL A 356 27.27 -8.16 18.44
CA VAL A 356 26.99 -7.67 17.08
C VAL A 356 25.50 -7.50 16.83
N LEU A 357 24.67 -8.16 17.64
CA LEU A 357 23.20 -8.08 17.54
C LEU A 357 22.65 -6.86 18.26
N GLY A 358 21.55 -6.31 17.74
CA GLY A 358 20.71 -5.35 18.46
C GLY A 358 20.11 -5.99 19.73
N LYS A 359 19.91 -5.18 20.75
CA LYS A 359 19.22 -5.59 21.99
C LYS A 359 17.75 -5.86 21.74
#